data_cd84c11d6fc7014a0bb18b2844fba073
#
_entry.id   cd84c11d6fc7014a0bb18b2844fba073
#
_cell.length_a   1.000
_cell.length_b   1.000
_cell.length_c   1.000
_cell.angle_alpha   90.00
_cell.angle_beta   90.00
_cell.angle_gamma   90.00
#
_symmetry.space_group_name_H-M   'P 1'
#
loop_
_entity.id
_entity.type
_entity.pdbx_description
1 polymer ?
#
loop_
_entity_poly.entity_id
_entity_poly.type
_entity_poly.pdbx_seq_one_letter_code
_entity_poly.pdbx_strand_id
1 'polypeptide(L)'
;KVVDTQYEELQAKLDALSGGLNWNSPKQVAAYIYDKLGFREVTRHDGELDRTDSGQPRTDEDTVLKLRSTRKDQKEFLEIYRQFVPLKKQKQTLDKFKACIADGGVLYGKLNQAVTQTHRLSSSGKRHKIQLQNLDRNFKRFVVSKHDDYYVAEADGKQLEFRVAIDMGHDKTGLEDIRAKKDIHSFSGSVIFQIPDTEVRGE
;
A
#
# COMPACT_ATOMS: atom_id res chain seq x y z
N LYS A 1 16.99 8.83 -9.62
CA LYS A 1 17.62 8.49 -10.93
C LYS A 1 17.27 7.06 -11.35
N VAL A 2 17.65 6.02 -10.58
CA VAL A 2 17.38 4.61 -11.00
C VAL A 2 15.87 4.37 -11.20
N VAL A 3 15.05 4.74 -10.23
CA VAL A 3 13.57 4.60 -10.31
C VAL A 3 12.99 5.40 -11.47
N ASP A 4 13.49 6.61 -11.71
CA ASP A 4 13.00 7.46 -12.79
C ASP A 4 13.30 6.83 -14.16
N THR A 5 14.54 6.35 -14.36
CA THR A 5 14.95 5.70 -15.62
C THR A 5 14.14 4.42 -15.89
N GLN A 6 14.01 3.55 -14.90
CA GLN A 6 13.21 2.32 -15.04
C GLN A 6 11.73 2.62 -15.31
N TYR A 7 11.17 3.63 -14.65
CA TYR A 7 9.81 4.07 -14.89
C TYR A 7 9.61 4.55 -16.34
N GLU A 8 10.50 5.40 -16.84
CA GLU A 8 10.45 5.94 -18.20
C GLU A 8 10.59 4.83 -19.25
N GLU A 9 11.47 3.85 -19.04
CA GLU A 9 11.63 2.70 -19.93
C GLU A 9 10.38 1.83 -20.00
N LEU A 10 9.76 1.50 -18.84
CA LEU A 10 8.54 0.71 -18.81
C LEU A 10 7.35 1.49 -19.38
N GLN A 11 7.27 2.78 -19.10
CA GLN A 11 6.24 3.65 -19.67
C GLN A 11 6.35 3.71 -21.19
N ALA A 12 7.55 3.89 -21.73
CA ALA A 12 7.75 3.92 -23.18
C ALA A 12 7.33 2.61 -23.86
N LYS A 13 7.61 1.46 -23.24
CA LYS A 13 7.14 0.15 -23.73
C LYS A 13 5.61 0.05 -23.71
N LEU A 14 4.97 0.51 -22.64
CA LEU A 14 3.51 0.51 -22.54
C LEU A 14 2.86 1.49 -23.52
N ASP A 15 3.47 2.65 -23.74
CA ASP A 15 3.01 3.65 -24.69
C ASP A 15 3.10 3.14 -26.14
N ALA A 16 4.14 2.37 -26.46
CA ALA A 16 4.27 1.71 -27.75
C ALA A 16 3.15 0.68 -28.01
N LEU A 17 2.72 -0.05 -26.97
CA LEU A 17 1.60 -1.03 -27.06
C LEU A 17 0.23 -0.35 -27.10
N SER A 18 0.06 0.77 -26.38
CA SER A 18 -1.26 1.40 -26.21
C SER A 18 -1.55 2.52 -27.20
N GLY A 19 -0.51 3.14 -27.78
CA GLY A 19 -0.62 4.33 -28.61
C GLY A 19 -0.65 5.64 -27.80
N GLY A 20 -0.04 5.69 -26.61
CA GLY A 20 0.09 6.91 -25.80
C GLY A 20 -1.06 7.13 -24.83
N LEU A 21 -1.30 6.17 -23.96
CA LEU A 21 -2.35 6.22 -22.95
C LEU A 21 -1.91 7.04 -21.72
N ASN A 22 -2.85 7.76 -21.10
CA ASN A 22 -2.59 8.37 -19.79
C ASN A 22 -2.68 7.32 -18.68
N TRP A 23 -1.53 6.77 -18.27
CA TRP A 23 -1.41 5.76 -17.22
C TRP A 23 -1.78 6.26 -15.80
N ASN A 24 -2.03 7.56 -15.64
CA ASN A 24 -2.53 8.16 -14.39
C ASN A 24 -4.06 8.27 -14.35
N SER A 25 -4.75 7.93 -15.44
CA SER A 25 -6.20 7.93 -15.52
C SER A 25 -6.75 6.50 -15.33
N PRO A 26 -7.31 6.14 -14.17
CA PRO A 26 -7.87 4.80 -13.93
C PRO A 26 -8.93 4.42 -14.99
N LYS A 27 -9.73 5.41 -15.43
CA LYS A 27 -10.77 5.20 -16.44
C LYS A 27 -10.19 4.79 -17.79
N GLN A 28 -9.13 5.46 -18.26
CA GLN A 28 -8.48 5.12 -19.53
C GLN A 28 -7.77 3.79 -19.44
N VAL A 29 -7.11 3.51 -18.31
CA VAL A 29 -6.44 2.24 -18.06
C VAL A 29 -7.44 1.09 -18.03
N ALA A 30 -8.57 1.25 -17.35
CA ALA A 30 -9.64 0.25 -17.32
C ALA A 30 -10.19 -0.04 -18.72
N ALA A 31 -10.51 0.99 -19.50
CA ALA A 31 -10.97 0.84 -20.87
C ALA A 31 -9.93 0.10 -21.74
N TYR A 32 -8.66 0.40 -21.59
CA TYR A 32 -7.60 -0.30 -22.32
C TYR A 32 -7.50 -1.78 -21.94
N ILE A 33 -7.51 -2.09 -20.65
CA ILE A 33 -7.38 -3.46 -20.15
C ILE A 33 -8.62 -4.29 -20.48
N TYR A 34 -9.80 -3.79 -20.20
CA TYR A 34 -11.03 -4.59 -20.27
C TYR A 34 -11.71 -4.51 -21.63
N ASP A 35 -11.79 -3.32 -22.25
CA ASP A 35 -12.49 -3.14 -23.52
C ASP A 35 -11.58 -3.42 -24.72
N LYS A 36 -10.34 -2.92 -24.72
CA LYS A 36 -9.42 -3.08 -25.87
C LYS A 36 -8.67 -4.42 -25.83
N LEU A 37 -8.03 -4.75 -24.70
CA LEU A 37 -7.31 -6.01 -24.54
C LEU A 37 -8.23 -7.18 -24.19
N GLY A 38 -9.47 -6.93 -23.77
CA GLY A 38 -10.49 -7.96 -23.50
C GLY A 38 -10.13 -8.89 -22.34
N PHE A 39 -9.48 -8.36 -21.29
CA PHE A 39 -9.32 -9.12 -20.06
C PHE A 39 -10.67 -9.32 -19.38
N ARG A 40 -10.85 -10.45 -18.73
CA ARG A 40 -12.00 -10.66 -17.85
C ARG A 40 -11.79 -9.87 -16.56
N GLU A 41 -12.86 -9.20 -16.10
CA GLU A 41 -12.85 -8.55 -14.79
C GLU A 41 -12.64 -9.58 -13.68
N VAL A 42 -11.95 -9.16 -12.63
CA VAL A 42 -11.71 -9.98 -11.44
C VAL A 42 -12.99 -10.08 -10.63
N THR A 43 -13.30 -11.28 -10.15
CA THR A 43 -14.42 -11.53 -9.24
C THR A 43 -13.92 -11.63 -7.80
N ARG A 44 -14.72 -11.17 -6.85
CA ARG A 44 -14.52 -11.35 -5.41
C ARG A 44 -14.87 -12.77 -4.99
N HIS A 45 -14.64 -13.08 -3.72
CA HIS A 45 -15.00 -14.38 -3.13
C HIS A 45 -16.52 -14.66 -3.12
N ASP A 46 -17.33 -13.59 -3.10
CA ASP A 46 -18.80 -13.66 -3.17
C ASP A 46 -19.33 -13.86 -4.60
N GLY A 47 -18.44 -13.89 -5.59
CA GLY A 47 -18.79 -14.06 -7.01
C GLY A 47 -19.12 -12.74 -7.73
N GLU A 48 -19.16 -11.61 -7.02
CA GLU A 48 -19.39 -10.31 -7.62
C GLU A 48 -18.11 -9.77 -8.30
N LEU A 49 -18.29 -8.87 -9.27
CA LEU A 49 -17.18 -8.20 -9.94
C LEU A 49 -16.48 -7.24 -8.98
N ASP A 50 -15.15 -7.30 -8.95
CA ASP A 50 -14.34 -6.42 -8.10
C ASP A 50 -14.23 -5.02 -8.73
N ARG A 51 -15.16 -4.15 -8.35
CA ARG A 51 -15.28 -2.78 -8.85
C ARG A 51 -15.07 -1.76 -7.72
N THR A 52 -14.77 -0.52 -8.13
CA THR A 52 -14.72 0.63 -7.22
C THR A 52 -16.13 1.02 -6.78
N ASP A 53 -16.25 1.85 -5.73
CA ASP A 53 -17.53 2.35 -5.23
C ASP A 53 -18.33 3.14 -6.31
N SER A 54 -17.62 3.67 -7.32
CA SER A 54 -18.23 4.32 -8.50
C SER A 54 -18.62 3.34 -9.62
N GLY A 55 -18.50 2.03 -9.39
CA GLY A 55 -18.85 0.99 -10.34
C GLY A 55 -17.86 0.74 -11.48
N GLN A 56 -16.67 1.35 -11.43
CA GLN A 56 -15.64 1.13 -12.44
C GLN A 56 -14.79 -0.12 -12.12
N PRO A 57 -14.35 -0.88 -13.14
CA PRO A 57 -13.43 -1.98 -12.95
C PRO A 57 -12.12 -1.51 -12.28
N ARG A 58 -11.63 -2.26 -11.31
CA ARG A 58 -10.38 -1.94 -10.62
C ARG A 58 -9.17 -2.19 -11.51
N THR A 59 -8.14 -1.36 -11.32
CA THR A 59 -6.85 -1.46 -12.02
C THR A 59 -5.67 -1.25 -11.06
N ASP A 60 -5.91 -1.46 -9.75
CA ASP A 60 -4.87 -1.42 -8.74
C ASP A 60 -3.93 -2.64 -8.82
N GLU A 61 -2.84 -2.58 -8.05
CA GLU A 61 -1.80 -3.60 -8.07
C GLU A 61 -2.34 -5.01 -7.77
N ASP A 62 -3.20 -5.12 -6.75
CA ASP A 62 -3.78 -6.41 -6.34
C ASP A 62 -4.67 -7.01 -7.41
N THR A 63 -5.46 -6.17 -8.10
CA THR A 63 -6.31 -6.60 -9.21
C THR A 63 -5.46 -7.04 -10.41
N VAL A 64 -4.42 -6.27 -10.73
CA VAL A 64 -3.53 -6.60 -11.87
C VAL A 64 -2.80 -7.91 -11.67
N LEU A 65 -2.41 -8.23 -10.44
CA LEU A 65 -1.78 -9.52 -10.13
C LEU A 65 -2.71 -10.72 -10.37
N LYS A 66 -4.01 -10.53 -10.21
CA LYS A 66 -5.04 -11.58 -10.43
C LYS A 66 -5.43 -11.76 -11.90
N LEU A 67 -5.13 -10.78 -12.77
CA LEU A 67 -5.46 -10.89 -14.20
C LEU A 67 -4.75 -12.08 -14.84
N ARG A 68 -5.48 -12.83 -15.65
CA ARG A 68 -4.95 -13.99 -16.40
C ARG A 68 -4.99 -13.73 -17.88
N SER A 69 -3.85 -13.89 -18.53
CA SER A 69 -3.73 -13.77 -19.97
C SER A 69 -4.13 -15.07 -20.67
N THR A 70 -4.86 -14.96 -21.76
CA THR A 70 -5.22 -16.07 -22.66
C THR A 70 -4.59 -15.92 -24.04
N ARG A 71 -4.13 -14.71 -24.38
CA ARG A 71 -3.56 -14.38 -25.69
C ARG A 71 -2.14 -13.82 -25.53
N LYS A 72 -1.37 -13.84 -26.62
CA LYS A 72 0.02 -13.39 -26.64
C LYS A 72 0.14 -11.88 -26.31
N ASP A 73 -0.72 -11.04 -26.91
CA ASP A 73 -0.77 -9.60 -26.67
C ASP A 73 -1.08 -9.27 -25.20
N GLN A 74 -2.00 -10.01 -24.58
CA GLN A 74 -2.32 -9.88 -23.17
C GLN A 74 -1.14 -10.27 -22.26
N LYS A 75 -0.41 -11.33 -22.64
CA LYS A 75 0.75 -11.77 -21.87
C LYS A 75 1.87 -10.75 -21.90
N GLU A 76 2.21 -10.24 -23.07
CA GLU A 76 3.22 -9.20 -23.27
C GLU A 76 2.88 -7.94 -22.47
N PHE A 77 1.63 -7.48 -22.53
CA PHE A 77 1.16 -6.36 -21.75
C PHE A 77 1.30 -6.61 -20.25
N LEU A 78 0.84 -7.77 -19.73
CA LEU A 78 0.89 -8.06 -18.30
C LEU A 78 2.32 -8.16 -17.76
N GLU A 79 3.26 -8.71 -18.52
CA GLU A 79 4.67 -8.80 -18.11
C GLU A 79 5.27 -7.40 -17.84
N ILE A 80 4.93 -6.41 -18.68
CA ILE A 80 5.41 -5.04 -18.52
C ILE A 80 4.59 -4.32 -17.44
N TYR A 81 3.27 -4.45 -17.46
CA TYR A 81 2.37 -3.69 -16.59
C TYR A 81 2.50 -4.08 -15.12
N ARG A 82 2.74 -5.35 -14.81
CA ARG A 82 3.01 -5.83 -13.44
C ARG A 82 4.27 -5.24 -12.84
N GLN A 83 5.27 -4.94 -13.66
CA GLN A 83 6.47 -4.24 -13.21
C GLN A 83 6.24 -2.73 -13.09
N PHE A 84 5.41 -2.17 -13.97
CA PHE A 84 5.13 -0.75 -14.02
C PHE A 84 4.30 -0.25 -12.84
N VAL A 85 3.27 -0.97 -12.43
CA VAL A 85 2.33 -0.52 -11.37
C VAL A 85 3.02 -0.26 -10.03
N PRO A 86 3.81 -1.19 -9.45
CA PRO A 86 4.53 -0.94 -8.21
C PRO A 86 5.57 0.16 -8.36
N LEU A 87 6.27 0.23 -9.50
CA LEU A 87 7.27 1.25 -9.76
C LEU A 87 6.66 2.64 -9.88
N LYS A 88 5.49 2.76 -10.52
CA LYS A 88 4.69 3.98 -10.56
C LYS A 88 4.32 4.47 -9.16
N LYS A 89 3.88 3.57 -8.28
CA LYS A 89 3.56 3.88 -6.89
C LYS A 89 4.80 4.37 -6.12
N GLN A 90 5.93 3.69 -6.31
CA GLN A 90 7.20 4.12 -5.72
C GLN A 90 7.63 5.50 -6.21
N LYS A 91 7.55 5.77 -7.52
CA LYS A 91 7.87 7.07 -8.10
C LYS A 91 6.96 8.18 -7.53
N GLN A 92 5.66 7.96 -7.50
CA GLN A 92 4.72 8.93 -6.92
C GLN A 92 5.01 9.23 -5.45
N THR A 93 5.36 8.20 -4.67
CA THR A 93 5.74 8.36 -3.26
C THR A 93 7.04 9.15 -3.13
N LEU A 94 8.02 8.84 -3.96
CA LEU A 94 9.31 9.55 -4.00
C LEU A 94 9.13 11.02 -4.39
N ASP A 95 8.31 11.31 -5.39
CA ASP A 95 8.05 12.69 -5.83
C ASP A 95 7.31 13.49 -4.74
N LYS A 96 6.33 12.88 -4.07
CA LYS A 96 5.67 13.47 -2.89
C LYS A 96 6.66 13.72 -1.76
N PHE A 97 7.55 12.77 -1.49
CA PHE A 97 8.58 12.92 -0.47
C PHE A 97 9.53 14.08 -0.81
N LYS A 98 10.05 14.12 -2.03
CA LYS A 98 10.90 15.21 -2.49
C LYS A 98 10.22 16.58 -2.40
N ALA A 99 8.94 16.66 -2.75
CA ALA A 99 8.15 17.89 -2.67
C ALA A 99 7.91 18.39 -1.23
N CYS A 100 8.05 17.51 -0.23
CA CYS A 100 7.92 17.85 1.18
C CYS A 100 9.24 18.36 1.80
N ILE A 101 10.38 18.16 1.14
CA ILE A 101 11.68 18.62 1.65
C ILE A 101 11.74 20.14 1.52
N ALA A 102 11.93 20.82 2.64
CA ALA A 102 12.16 22.26 2.69
C ALA A 102 13.65 22.59 2.50
N ASP A 103 13.95 23.87 2.39
CA ASP A 103 15.32 24.38 2.27
C ASP A 103 16.19 23.85 3.43
N GLY A 104 17.42 23.46 3.11
CA GLY A 104 18.33 22.84 4.07
C GLY A 104 18.04 21.34 4.35
N GLY A 105 17.19 20.69 3.56
CA GLY A 105 16.91 19.26 3.70
C GLY A 105 15.96 18.89 4.85
N VAL A 106 15.22 19.86 5.39
CA VAL A 106 14.38 19.67 6.57
C VAL A 106 12.97 19.18 6.17
N LEU A 107 12.47 18.19 6.91
CA LEU A 107 11.09 17.71 6.79
C LEU A 107 10.26 18.24 7.95
N TYR A 108 9.11 18.82 7.64
CA TYR A 108 8.14 19.28 8.63
C TYR A 108 6.91 18.37 8.61
N GLY A 109 6.44 17.98 9.78
CA GLY A 109 5.18 17.29 9.99
C GLY A 109 4.17 18.18 10.71
N LYS A 110 2.88 17.95 10.45
CA LYS A 110 1.79 18.51 11.25
C LYS A 110 0.93 17.37 11.78
N LEU A 111 0.87 17.25 13.10
CA LEU A 111 -0.05 16.33 13.77
C LEU A 111 -1.31 17.08 14.18
N ASN A 112 -2.47 16.52 13.89
CA ASN A 112 -3.75 17.06 14.26
C ASN A 112 -4.35 16.15 15.34
N GLN A 113 -4.80 16.77 16.44
CA GLN A 113 -5.49 16.11 17.54
C GLN A 113 -7.01 16.19 17.30
N ALA A 114 -7.74 15.19 17.81
CA ALA A 114 -9.20 15.17 17.84
C ALA A 114 -9.92 15.40 16.50
N VAL A 115 -9.30 15.02 15.38
CA VAL A 115 -9.89 15.12 14.04
C VAL A 115 -10.53 13.80 13.60
N THR A 116 -9.97 12.67 14.06
CA THR A 116 -10.51 11.34 13.73
C THR A 116 -11.58 10.92 14.72
N GLN A 117 -12.58 10.18 14.26
CA GLN A 117 -13.62 9.63 15.15
C GLN A 117 -13.07 8.67 16.20
N THR A 118 -11.93 8.04 15.91
CA THR A 118 -11.25 7.11 16.83
C THR A 118 -10.28 7.81 17.79
N HIS A 119 -10.26 9.13 17.83
CA HIS A 119 -9.33 9.95 18.63
C HIS A 119 -7.84 9.69 18.36
N ARG A 120 -7.49 8.99 17.28
CA ARG A 120 -6.10 8.85 16.86
C ARG A 120 -5.56 10.17 16.33
N LEU A 121 -4.27 10.42 16.54
CA LEU A 121 -3.61 11.52 15.87
C LEU A 121 -3.67 11.30 14.35
N SER A 122 -3.99 12.34 13.61
CA SER A 122 -3.86 12.35 12.16
C SER A 122 -2.75 13.31 11.73
N SER A 123 -2.17 13.06 10.58
CA SER A 123 -1.22 13.99 10.00
C SER A 123 -1.78 14.60 8.72
N SER A 124 -1.56 15.89 8.55
CA SER A 124 -1.92 16.60 7.33
C SER A 124 -0.67 17.14 6.65
N GLY A 125 -0.59 16.93 5.33
CA GLY A 125 0.48 17.46 4.50
C GLY A 125 -0.07 18.51 3.54
N LYS A 126 0.52 19.70 3.56
CA LYS A 126 0.51 20.67 2.46
C LYS A 126 1.97 20.90 2.09
N ARG A 127 2.23 21.78 1.11
CA ARG A 127 3.59 22.12 0.66
C ARG A 127 4.57 22.17 1.83
N HIS A 128 5.67 21.42 1.75
CA HIS A 128 6.72 21.28 2.78
C HIS A 128 6.28 20.58 4.08
N LYS A 129 5.17 19.84 4.08
CA LYS A 129 4.73 19.05 5.24
C LYS A 129 4.45 17.63 4.82
N ILE A 130 5.11 16.70 5.45
CA ILE A 130 4.91 15.27 5.21
C ILE A 130 3.91 14.68 6.20
N GLN A 131 3.16 13.69 5.74
CA GLN A 131 2.36 12.85 6.64
C GLN A 131 3.27 11.81 7.28
N LEU A 132 3.82 12.13 8.44
CA LEU A 132 4.80 11.28 9.14
C LEU A 132 4.27 9.87 9.44
N GLN A 133 2.98 9.75 9.76
CA GLN A 133 2.33 8.47 10.06
C GLN A 133 2.25 7.53 8.86
N ASN A 134 2.18 8.09 7.64
CA ASN A 134 2.04 7.33 6.40
C ASN A 134 3.37 7.23 5.64
N LEU A 135 4.46 7.53 6.30
CA LEU A 135 5.78 7.44 5.68
C LEU A 135 6.15 5.97 5.50
N ASP A 136 6.36 5.56 4.25
CA ASP A 136 6.79 4.22 3.92
C ASP A 136 8.08 3.84 4.66
N ARG A 137 8.19 2.59 5.13
CA ARG A 137 9.33 2.08 5.87
C ARG A 137 10.64 2.29 5.13
N ASN A 138 10.64 2.17 3.80
CA ASN A 138 11.82 2.38 2.97
C ASN A 138 12.31 3.84 2.96
N PHE A 139 11.41 4.81 3.23
CA PHE A 139 11.76 6.22 3.31
C PHE A 139 12.16 6.65 4.72
N LYS A 140 11.69 5.96 5.76
CA LYS A 140 12.04 6.29 7.16
C LYS A 140 13.55 6.31 7.39
N ARG A 141 14.30 5.42 6.75
CA ARG A 141 15.77 5.35 6.85
C ARG A 141 16.52 6.60 6.34
N PHE A 142 15.85 7.43 5.55
CA PHE A 142 16.43 8.69 5.06
C PHE A 142 16.11 9.88 5.97
N VAL A 143 15.27 9.68 6.98
CA VAL A 143 14.90 10.71 7.95
C VAL A 143 15.85 10.58 9.13
N VAL A 144 16.67 11.58 9.30
CA VAL A 144 17.66 11.65 10.39
C VAL A 144 17.37 12.86 11.28
N SER A 145 17.97 12.88 12.47
CA SER A 145 17.88 14.05 13.34
C SER A 145 18.55 15.27 12.69
N LYS A 146 18.00 16.45 12.97
CA LYS A 146 18.61 17.72 12.60
C LYS A 146 19.89 18.01 13.43
N HIS A 147 20.03 17.38 14.57
CA HIS A 147 21.14 17.58 15.50
C HIS A 147 22.06 16.37 15.48
N ASP A 148 23.36 16.58 15.46
CA ASP A 148 24.37 15.53 15.25
C ASP A 148 24.36 14.44 16.34
N ASP A 149 24.05 14.82 17.59
CA ASP A 149 24.04 13.88 18.73
C ASP A 149 22.66 13.30 19.05
N TYR A 150 21.69 13.43 18.14
CA TYR A 150 20.31 12.96 18.34
C TYR A 150 19.95 11.88 17.35
N TYR A 151 19.12 10.97 17.80
CA TYR A 151 18.57 9.89 16.98
C TYR A 151 17.05 10.07 16.80
N VAL A 152 16.53 9.60 15.67
CA VAL A 152 15.09 9.42 15.48
C VAL A 152 14.74 8.02 15.97
N ALA A 153 13.91 7.92 16.99
CA ALA A 153 13.41 6.66 17.52
C ALA A 153 11.96 6.43 17.05
N GLU A 154 11.65 5.20 16.72
CA GLU A 154 10.28 4.76 16.43
C GLU A 154 9.92 3.65 17.43
N ALA A 155 8.78 3.82 18.09
CA ALA A 155 8.22 2.83 19.00
C ALA A 155 6.76 2.60 18.64
N ASP A 156 6.37 1.34 18.50
CA ASP A 156 5.00 0.92 18.24
C ASP A 156 4.58 -0.18 19.21
N GLY A 157 3.37 -0.05 19.75
CA GLY A 157 2.82 -1.03 20.67
C GLY A 157 2.27 -2.23 19.93
N LYS A 158 2.95 -3.38 20.03
CA LYS A 158 2.48 -4.62 19.39
C LYS A 158 1.06 -4.96 19.85
N GLN A 159 0.09 -4.92 18.93
CA GLN A 159 -1.31 -5.31 19.17
C GLN A 159 -1.95 -4.59 20.38
N LEU A 160 -1.65 -3.31 20.55
CA LEU A 160 -2.03 -2.54 21.75
C LEU A 160 -3.55 -2.57 22.00
N GLU A 161 -4.35 -2.35 20.96
CA GLU A 161 -5.81 -2.31 21.06
C GLU A 161 -6.38 -3.64 21.56
N PHE A 162 -5.87 -4.74 21.05
CA PHE A 162 -6.27 -6.08 21.47
C PHE A 162 -5.87 -6.36 22.93
N ARG A 163 -4.67 -5.97 23.34
CA ARG A 163 -4.19 -6.12 24.73
C ARG A 163 -5.07 -5.34 25.71
N VAL A 164 -5.43 -4.12 25.36
CA VAL A 164 -6.34 -3.30 26.16
C VAL A 164 -7.73 -3.93 26.24
N ALA A 165 -8.27 -4.42 25.13
CA ALA A 165 -9.57 -5.08 25.12
C ALA A 165 -9.62 -6.35 26.00
N ILE A 166 -8.58 -7.16 25.96
CA ILE A 166 -8.43 -8.35 26.83
C ILE A 166 -8.35 -7.97 28.29
N ASP A 167 -7.56 -6.97 28.63
CA ASP A 167 -7.40 -6.50 30.01
C ASP A 167 -8.72 -5.93 30.56
N MET A 168 -9.39 -5.06 29.80
CA MET A 168 -10.69 -4.50 30.15
C MET A 168 -11.81 -5.55 30.24
N GLY A 169 -11.77 -6.55 29.36
CA GLY A 169 -12.73 -7.65 29.33
C GLY A 169 -12.45 -8.76 30.34
N HIS A 170 -11.34 -8.67 31.07
CA HIS A 170 -10.87 -9.72 32.01
C HIS A 170 -10.80 -11.11 31.34
N ASP A 171 -10.47 -11.18 30.06
CA ASP A 171 -10.35 -12.42 29.30
C ASP A 171 -9.08 -13.20 29.71
N LYS A 172 -9.29 -14.26 30.49
CA LYS A 172 -8.19 -15.10 31.00
C LYS A 172 -7.42 -15.78 29.88
N THR A 173 -8.12 -16.29 28.86
CA THR A 173 -7.52 -16.99 27.72
C THR A 173 -6.64 -16.01 26.92
N GLY A 174 -7.17 -14.84 26.64
CA GLY A 174 -6.40 -13.80 25.94
C GLY A 174 -5.17 -13.34 26.73
N LEU A 175 -5.27 -13.24 28.06
CA LEU A 175 -4.12 -12.92 28.92
C LEU A 175 -3.04 -14.01 28.88
N GLU A 176 -3.45 -15.28 28.86
CA GLU A 176 -2.53 -16.42 28.72
C GLU A 176 -1.82 -16.41 27.34
N ASP A 177 -2.56 -16.15 26.28
CA ASP A 177 -2.02 -16.04 24.92
C ASP A 177 -1.03 -14.88 24.77
N ILE A 178 -1.31 -13.72 25.39
CA ILE A 178 -0.38 -12.60 25.46
C ILE A 178 0.92 -12.98 26.20
N ARG A 179 0.80 -13.66 27.34
CA ARG A 179 1.96 -14.13 28.13
C ARG A 179 2.78 -15.15 27.37
N ALA A 180 2.12 -16.03 26.62
CA ALA A 180 2.75 -17.01 25.75
C ALA A 180 3.34 -16.40 24.47
N LYS A 181 3.24 -15.06 24.28
CA LYS A 181 3.71 -14.31 23.09
C LYS A 181 3.13 -14.83 21.77
N LYS A 182 1.94 -15.41 21.79
CA LYS A 182 1.26 -15.86 20.57
C LYS A 182 0.95 -14.66 19.66
N ASP A 183 1.05 -14.89 18.37
CA ASP A 183 0.56 -13.95 17.37
C ASP A 183 -0.94 -14.17 17.14
N ILE A 184 -1.73 -13.26 17.67
CA ILE A 184 -3.18 -13.37 17.69
C ILE A 184 -3.79 -13.19 16.31
N HIS A 185 -3.15 -12.41 15.43
CA HIS A 185 -3.62 -12.29 14.06
C HIS A 185 -3.43 -13.60 13.29
N SER A 186 -2.26 -14.24 13.42
CA SER A 186 -2.02 -15.55 12.84
C SER A 186 -2.96 -16.60 13.42
N PHE A 187 -3.18 -16.60 14.73
CA PHE A 187 -4.12 -17.52 15.38
C PHE A 187 -5.56 -17.29 14.89
N SER A 188 -6.04 -16.05 14.88
CA SER A 188 -7.39 -15.75 14.37
C SER A 188 -7.54 -16.14 12.89
N GLY A 189 -6.53 -15.86 12.07
CA GLY A 189 -6.50 -16.28 10.69
C GLY A 189 -6.54 -17.81 10.54
N SER A 190 -5.80 -18.55 11.37
CA SER A 190 -5.80 -20.01 11.33
C SER A 190 -7.17 -20.59 11.61
N VAL A 191 -7.89 -20.02 12.56
CA VAL A 191 -9.25 -20.45 12.91
C VAL A 191 -10.24 -20.11 11.79
N ILE A 192 -10.17 -18.90 11.23
CA ILE A 192 -11.09 -18.46 10.16
C ILE A 192 -10.88 -19.25 8.88
N PHE A 193 -9.62 -19.44 8.46
CA PHE A 193 -9.28 -20.09 7.20
C PHE A 193 -9.04 -21.60 7.33
N GLN A 194 -9.08 -22.15 8.53
CA GLN A 194 -8.85 -23.57 8.84
C GLN A 194 -7.49 -24.08 8.31
N ILE A 195 -6.46 -23.25 8.41
CA ILE A 195 -5.08 -23.55 8.03
C ILE A 195 -4.16 -23.40 9.26
N PRO A 196 -2.99 -24.06 9.30
CA PRO A 196 -2.04 -23.89 10.39
C PRO A 196 -1.63 -22.42 10.57
N ASP A 197 -1.45 -21.97 11.82
CA ASP A 197 -1.06 -20.59 12.13
C ASP A 197 0.29 -20.20 11.52
N THR A 198 1.15 -21.17 11.27
CA THR A 198 2.44 -21.00 10.56
C THR A 198 2.27 -20.64 9.09
N GLU A 199 1.13 -20.94 8.49
CA GLU A 199 0.82 -20.64 7.08
C GLU A 199 0.07 -19.30 6.92
N VAL A 200 -0.43 -18.72 8.01
CA VAL A 200 -1.18 -17.45 8.02
C VAL A 200 -0.25 -16.23 7.94
N ARG A 201 1.04 -16.39 7.89
CA ARG A 201 1.99 -15.27 7.87
C ARG A 201 1.79 -14.44 6.61
N GLY A 202 1.10 -13.31 6.76
CA GLY A 202 1.23 -12.20 5.83
C GLY A 202 2.64 -11.60 5.95
N GLU A 203 3.34 -11.55 4.85
CA GLU A 203 4.58 -10.78 4.72
C GLU A 203 4.35 -9.27 4.90
#